data_242157b3328938ed88ed2dccc9484b6f
#
_entry.id   242157b3328938ed88ed2dccc9484b6f
#
_cell.length_a   1.000
_cell.length_b   1.000
_cell.length_c   1.000
_cell.angle_alpha   90.00
_cell.angle_beta   90.00
_cell.angle_gamma   90.00
#
_symmetry.space_group_name_H-M   'P 1'
#
loop_
_entity.id
_entity.type
_entity.pdbx_description
1 polymer ?
#
loop_
_entity_poly.entity_id
_entity_poly.type
_entity_poly.pdbx_seq_one_letter_code
_entity_poly.pdbx_strand_id
1 'polypeptide(L)'
;MKCEVCGIEFPDGINPNGCRPYTMCILCMHLQRLGLPFKYLSASIADYKNGLSKWFDSKNSLFIHGGVGTGKTWLMSALMRESIVSSAYHYKRNIFKEEERVTYKRDYLFVSFPEIAMKIRASMNSRTSETESTIVEKYGTIQNLFLDDIGAEKSSEYMQSILFMLIEMRNTGRNRRTVITSNLSLNMLAQQHGERVASRIAEMCDVVKLSGSDRRLQ
;
A
#
# COMPACT_ATOMS: atom_id res chain seq x y z
N MET A 1 8.04 23.31 -14.54
CA MET A 1 6.68 22.71 -14.79
C MET A 1 6.06 22.23 -13.48
N LYS A 2 4.74 22.21 -13.40
CA LYS A 2 4.03 21.62 -12.25
C LYS A 2 3.45 20.25 -12.65
N CYS A 3 3.50 19.29 -11.75
CA CYS A 3 2.82 18.02 -11.92
C CYS A 3 1.29 18.25 -11.88
N GLU A 4 0.56 17.85 -12.90
CA GLU A 4 -0.90 17.97 -12.97
C GLU A 4 -1.63 17.15 -11.90
N VAL A 5 -0.96 16.16 -11.32
CA VAL A 5 -1.53 15.26 -10.31
C VAL A 5 -1.30 15.75 -8.88
N CYS A 6 -0.06 16.10 -8.53
CA CYS A 6 0.30 16.41 -7.15
C CYS A 6 0.73 17.87 -6.93
N GLY A 7 0.75 18.70 -7.97
CA GLY A 7 1.11 20.11 -7.91
C GLY A 7 2.59 20.41 -7.62
N ILE A 8 3.44 19.39 -7.41
CA ILE A 8 4.86 19.58 -7.13
C ILE A 8 5.54 20.20 -8.36
N GLU A 9 6.30 21.26 -8.13
CA GLU A 9 7.15 21.85 -9.16
C GLU A 9 8.39 20.97 -9.41
N PHE A 10 8.69 20.74 -10.67
CA PHE A 10 9.91 20.03 -11.09
C PHE A 10 10.65 20.86 -12.16
N PRO A 11 11.99 20.75 -12.21
CA PRO A 11 12.80 21.53 -13.14
C PRO A 11 12.36 21.33 -14.59
N ASP A 12 12.31 22.43 -15.33
CA ASP A 12 12.03 22.41 -16.77
C ASP A 12 13.18 21.71 -17.51
N GLY A 13 12.83 20.81 -18.41
CA GLY A 13 13.72 20.46 -19.52
C GLY A 13 14.53 19.18 -19.42
N ILE A 14 14.36 18.34 -18.40
CA ILE A 14 15.04 17.03 -18.43
C ILE A 14 14.04 15.95 -18.81
N ASN A 15 13.82 15.82 -20.11
CA ASN A 15 13.31 14.60 -20.71
C ASN A 15 14.53 13.76 -21.16
N PRO A 16 14.91 12.71 -20.43
CA PRO A 16 16.08 11.90 -20.81
C PRO A 16 15.89 11.14 -22.13
N ASN A 17 14.69 11.12 -22.72
CA ASN A 17 14.36 10.33 -23.90
C ASN A 17 13.74 11.13 -25.07
N GLY A 18 13.75 12.47 -25.05
CA GLY A 18 13.23 13.28 -26.18
C GLY A 18 11.73 13.17 -26.47
N CYS A 19 10.95 12.52 -25.60
CA CYS A 19 9.51 12.35 -25.77
C CYS A 19 8.73 13.42 -24.99
N ARG A 20 7.53 13.73 -25.43
CA ARG A 20 6.59 14.79 -24.97
C ARG A 20 6.73 15.19 -23.48
N PRO A 21 6.49 16.47 -23.13
CA PRO A 21 6.60 16.93 -21.75
C PRO A 21 5.70 16.05 -20.85
N TYR A 22 6.29 15.50 -19.79
CA TYR A 22 5.55 14.71 -18.81
C TYR A 22 4.61 15.64 -18.05
N THR A 23 3.32 15.34 -18.07
CA THR A 23 2.31 16.00 -17.23
C THR A 23 2.39 15.52 -15.78
N MET A 24 3.06 14.40 -15.55
CA MET A 24 3.26 13.78 -14.23
C MET A 24 4.72 13.76 -13.81
N CYS A 25 4.99 14.06 -12.55
CA CYS A 25 6.34 13.95 -11.98
C CYS A 25 6.76 12.46 -11.84
N ILE A 26 8.08 12.24 -11.74
CA ILE A 26 8.68 10.90 -11.60
C ILE A 26 8.08 10.15 -10.40
N LEU A 27 7.82 10.83 -9.28
CA LEU A 27 7.20 10.22 -8.10
C LEU A 27 5.81 9.67 -8.41
N CYS A 28 4.94 10.44 -9.06
CA CYS A 28 3.59 9.99 -9.40
C CYS A 28 3.61 8.82 -10.37
N MET A 29 4.48 8.84 -11.38
CA MET A 29 4.66 7.70 -12.29
C MET A 29 5.17 6.46 -11.55
N HIS A 30 6.08 6.63 -10.59
CA HIS A 30 6.61 5.53 -9.80
C HIS A 30 5.52 4.91 -8.91
N LEU A 31 4.77 5.74 -8.18
CA LEU A 31 3.64 5.30 -7.34
C LEU A 31 2.61 4.49 -8.16
N GLN A 32 2.29 4.96 -9.37
CA GLN A 32 1.37 4.25 -10.26
C GLN A 32 1.91 2.88 -10.68
N ARG A 33 3.21 2.77 -10.98
CA ARG A 33 3.88 1.48 -11.29
C ARG A 33 3.88 0.51 -10.10
N LEU A 34 3.82 1.02 -8.88
CA LEU A 34 3.72 0.23 -7.65
C LEU A 34 2.27 -0.16 -7.31
N GLY A 35 1.32 0.13 -8.19
CA GLY A 35 -0.08 -0.27 -8.06
C GLY A 35 -1.00 0.80 -7.46
N LEU A 36 -0.48 1.99 -7.06
CA LEU A 36 -1.33 3.02 -6.50
C LEU A 36 -2.29 3.59 -7.55
N PRO A 37 -3.62 3.57 -7.33
CA PRO A 37 -4.59 4.09 -8.28
C PRO A 37 -4.41 5.61 -8.50
N PHE A 38 -4.63 6.06 -9.74
CA PHE A 38 -4.42 7.44 -10.18
C PHE A 38 -5.09 8.48 -9.24
N LYS A 39 -6.33 8.23 -8.83
CA LYS A 39 -7.12 9.13 -7.95
C LYS A 39 -6.48 9.37 -6.57
N TYR A 40 -5.52 8.57 -6.14
CA TYR A 40 -4.84 8.67 -4.85
C TYR A 40 -3.40 9.20 -4.94
N LEU A 41 -2.91 9.48 -6.15
CA LEU A 41 -1.53 9.95 -6.34
C LEU A 41 -1.26 11.31 -5.68
N SER A 42 -2.30 12.14 -5.45
CA SER A 42 -2.19 13.43 -4.77
C SER A 42 -2.38 13.36 -3.25
N ALA A 43 -2.64 12.16 -2.69
CA ALA A 43 -2.87 12.01 -1.26
C ALA A 43 -1.69 12.56 -0.45
N SER A 44 -2.01 13.34 0.59
CA SER A 44 -1.04 13.98 1.47
C SER A 44 -1.28 13.62 2.93
N ILE A 45 -0.21 13.42 3.69
CA ILE A 45 -0.29 13.19 5.13
C ILE A 45 -0.75 14.45 5.90
N ALA A 46 -0.57 15.63 5.30
CA ALA A 46 -1.04 16.90 5.87
C ALA A 46 -2.57 16.94 6.04
N ASP A 47 -3.31 16.09 5.30
CA ASP A 47 -4.77 15.97 5.43
C ASP A 47 -5.20 15.29 6.74
N TYR A 48 -4.24 14.74 7.50
CA TYR A 48 -4.47 14.01 8.74
C TYR A 48 -3.73 14.67 9.90
N LYS A 49 -4.49 15.34 10.78
CA LYS A 49 -3.96 15.94 12.00
C LYS A 49 -3.68 14.85 13.04
N ASN A 50 -2.47 14.83 13.58
CA ASN A 50 -2.01 14.14 14.78
C ASN A 50 -1.70 12.62 14.71
N GLY A 51 -0.51 12.26 15.18
CA GLY A 51 -0.12 10.94 15.67
C GLY A 51 0.56 10.00 14.68
N LEU A 52 0.47 10.25 13.37
CA LEU A 52 1.06 9.37 12.36
C LEU A 52 2.57 9.58 12.14
N SER A 53 3.13 10.71 12.60
CA SER A 53 4.58 10.95 12.55
C SER A 53 5.36 9.86 13.32
N LYS A 54 4.84 9.43 14.46
CA LYS A 54 5.45 8.35 15.26
C LYS A 54 5.48 7.01 14.53
N TRP A 55 4.53 6.77 13.60
CA TRP A 55 4.51 5.53 12.82
C TRP A 55 5.70 5.44 11.86
N PHE A 56 6.18 6.56 11.29
CA PHE A 56 7.37 6.53 10.42
C PHE A 56 8.62 6.13 11.17
N ASP A 57 8.71 6.46 12.45
CA ASP A 57 9.84 6.12 13.31
C ASP A 57 9.72 4.70 13.89
N SER A 58 8.50 4.15 13.95
CA SER A 58 8.25 2.79 14.40
C SER A 58 8.56 1.78 13.29
N LYS A 59 8.87 0.55 13.68
CA LYS A 59 8.98 -0.58 12.75
C LYS A 59 7.68 -1.37 12.60
N ASN A 60 6.63 -1.00 13.34
CA ASN A 60 5.37 -1.71 13.38
C ASN A 60 4.60 -1.54 12.05
N SER A 61 3.84 -2.56 11.72
CA SER A 61 2.81 -2.48 10.69
C SER A 61 1.62 -1.66 11.20
N LEU A 62 0.68 -1.32 10.34
CA LEU A 62 -0.47 -0.48 10.69
C LEU A 62 -1.78 -1.09 10.21
N PHE A 63 -2.76 -1.17 11.09
CA PHE A 63 -4.12 -1.54 10.75
C PHE A 63 -5.06 -0.35 10.90
N ILE A 64 -5.56 0.14 9.76
CA ILE A 64 -6.44 1.31 9.67
C ILE A 64 -7.87 0.82 9.42
N HIS A 65 -8.78 1.08 10.38
CA HIS A 65 -10.17 0.69 10.20
C HIS A 65 -11.14 1.84 10.42
N GLY A 66 -12.36 1.69 9.90
CA GLY A 66 -13.42 2.70 10.07
C GLY A 66 -14.51 2.57 9.02
N GLY A 67 -15.57 3.34 9.13
CA GLY A 67 -16.70 3.32 8.22
C GLY A 67 -16.33 3.56 6.74
N VAL A 68 -17.28 3.31 5.85
CA VAL A 68 -17.13 3.61 4.43
C VAL A 68 -16.92 5.12 4.24
N GLY A 69 -16.05 5.52 3.31
CA GLY A 69 -15.81 6.92 2.97
C GLY A 69 -14.97 7.73 3.97
N THR A 70 -14.53 7.17 5.11
CA THR A 70 -13.73 7.88 6.11
C THR A 70 -12.31 8.24 5.68
N GLY A 71 -11.87 7.84 4.48
CA GLY A 71 -10.57 8.19 3.93
C GLY A 71 -9.43 7.21 4.22
N LYS A 72 -9.73 5.95 4.57
CA LYS A 72 -8.72 4.90 4.86
C LYS A 72 -7.71 4.71 3.72
N THR A 73 -8.20 4.47 2.50
CA THR A 73 -7.35 4.29 1.32
C THR A 73 -6.56 5.56 0.99
N TRP A 74 -7.15 6.74 1.22
CA TRP A 74 -6.45 8.02 1.06
C TRP A 74 -5.28 8.14 2.02
N LEU A 75 -5.50 7.84 3.31
CA LEU A 75 -4.46 7.82 4.32
C LEU A 75 -3.36 6.81 3.99
N MET A 76 -3.72 5.57 3.65
CA MET A 76 -2.76 4.55 3.22
C MET A 76 -1.91 5.03 2.05
N SER A 77 -2.52 5.68 1.07
CA SER A 77 -1.83 6.22 -0.10
C SER A 77 -0.86 7.36 0.26
N ALA A 78 -1.27 8.23 1.18
CA ALA A 78 -0.42 9.28 1.73
C ALA A 78 0.79 8.70 2.47
N LEU A 79 0.59 7.65 3.28
CA LEU A 79 1.66 6.94 3.98
C LEU A 79 2.64 6.28 3.01
N MET A 80 2.14 5.64 1.95
CA MET A 80 2.99 5.05 0.91
C MET A 80 3.86 6.11 0.23
N ARG A 81 3.24 7.21 -0.18
CA ARG A 81 3.93 8.32 -0.82
C ARG A 81 5.04 8.88 0.07
N GLU A 82 4.74 9.18 1.33
CA GLU A 82 5.70 9.72 2.28
C GLU A 82 6.84 8.74 2.56
N SER A 83 6.55 7.44 2.70
CA SER A 83 7.56 6.41 2.90
C SER A 83 8.55 6.35 1.73
N ILE A 84 8.06 6.49 0.49
CA ILE A 84 8.91 6.50 -0.71
C ILE A 84 9.74 7.78 -0.77
N VAL A 85 9.14 8.94 -0.48
CA VAL A 85 9.84 10.23 -0.45
C VAL A 85 10.94 10.23 0.60
N SER A 86 10.65 9.77 1.81
CA SER A 86 11.62 9.70 2.91
C SER A 86 12.77 8.74 2.59
N SER A 87 12.48 7.58 2.00
CA SER A 87 13.51 6.63 1.58
C SER A 87 14.39 7.18 0.45
N ALA A 88 13.82 7.91 -0.49
CA ALA A 88 14.54 8.55 -1.59
C ALA A 88 15.44 9.70 -1.10
N TYR A 89 15.05 10.43 -0.04
CA TYR A 89 15.86 11.48 0.55
C TYR A 89 17.12 10.93 1.22
N HIS A 90 17.02 9.80 1.91
CA HIS A 90 18.20 9.11 2.47
C HIS A 90 19.14 8.61 1.36
N TYR A 91 18.61 8.21 0.23
CA TYR A 91 19.41 7.78 -0.92
C TYR A 91 20.10 8.96 -1.62
N LYS A 92 19.44 10.13 -1.79
CA LYS A 92 20.04 11.34 -2.35
C LYS A 92 21.27 11.84 -1.57
N ARG A 93 21.35 11.61 -0.29
CA ARG A 93 22.50 12.02 0.53
C ARG A 93 23.80 11.28 0.15
N ASN A 94 23.67 10.11 -0.48
CA ASN A 94 24.79 9.30 -0.98
C ASN A 94 25.08 9.43 -2.47
N ILE A 95 24.23 10.13 -3.26
CA ILE A 95 24.27 10.16 -4.74
C ILE A 95 25.11 11.35 -5.31
N PHE A 96 25.75 12.16 -4.49
CA PHE A 96 26.67 13.20 -5.01
C PHE A 96 28.00 12.64 -5.55
N LYS A 97 28.09 11.35 -5.82
CA LYS A 97 29.17 10.74 -6.59
C LYS A 97 28.58 10.07 -7.83
N GLU A 98 28.84 10.75 -8.94
CA GLU A 98 28.73 10.37 -10.35
C GLU A 98 28.20 8.97 -10.73
N GLU A 99 27.20 8.99 -11.66
CA GLU A 99 26.83 7.91 -12.59
C GLU A 99 26.10 6.66 -12.10
N GLU A 100 25.39 6.64 -11.00
CA GLU A 100 24.45 5.55 -10.74
C GLU A 100 23.02 5.92 -11.14
N ARG A 101 22.47 5.23 -12.14
CA ARG A 101 21.06 5.23 -12.49
C ARG A 101 20.26 4.89 -11.23
N VAL A 102 19.42 5.82 -10.78
CA VAL A 102 18.50 5.63 -9.64
C VAL A 102 17.59 4.44 -9.96
N THR A 103 18.00 3.26 -9.56
CA THR A 103 17.15 2.07 -9.59
C THR A 103 16.32 2.10 -8.33
N TYR A 104 15.09 2.62 -8.41
CA TYR A 104 14.12 2.46 -7.33
C TYR A 104 13.92 0.95 -7.14
N LYS A 105 14.45 0.42 -6.04
CA LYS A 105 14.15 -0.96 -5.64
C LYS A 105 12.64 -1.08 -5.51
N ARG A 106 12.06 -2.13 -6.07
CA ARG A 106 10.62 -2.44 -5.98
C ARG A 106 10.27 -2.99 -4.59
N ASP A 107 10.62 -2.24 -3.56
CA ASP A 107 10.43 -2.67 -2.17
C ASP A 107 9.03 -2.30 -1.64
N TYR A 108 8.19 -1.66 -2.47
CA TYR A 108 6.86 -1.20 -2.15
C TYR A 108 5.83 -1.78 -3.13
N LEU A 109 4.66 -2.16 -2.63
CA LEU A 109 3.55 -2.61 -3.46
C LEU A 109 2.22 -2.21 -2.83
N PHE A 110 1.34 -1.63 -3.66
CA PHE A 110 -0.05 -1.36 -3.31
C PHE A 110 -0.94 -2.39 -4.03
N VAL A 111 -1.87 -2.98 -3.30
CA VAL A 111 -2.86 -3.91 -3.85
C VAL A 111 -4.09 -3.94 -2.95
N SER A 112 -5.28 -4.13 -3.51
CA SER A 112 -6.46 -4.46 -2.72
C SER A 112 -6.60 -5.97 -2.53
N PHE A 113 -7.14 -6.41 -1.39
CA PHE A 113 -7.36 -7.85 -1.17
C PHE A 113 -8.37 -8.44 -2.15
N PRO A 114 -9.48 -7.76 -2.53
CA PRO A 114 -10.33 -8.20 -3.63
C PRO A 114 -9.59 -8.45 -4.95
N GLU A 115 -8.57 -7.63 -5.29
CA GLU A 115 -7.74 -7.85 -6.48
C GLU A 115 -6.89 -9.12 -6.36
N ILE A 116 -6.29 -9.38 -5.19
CA ILE A 116 -5.57 -10.64 -4.91
C ILE A 116 -6.52 -11.83 -5.08
N ALA A 117 -7.73 -11.74 -4.52
CA ALA A 117 -8.76 -12.78 -4.63
C ALA A 117 -9.16 -13.05 -6.09
N MET A 118 -9.27 -12.00 -6.91
CA MET A 118 -9.53 -12.14 -8.35
C MET A 118 -8.39 -12.85 -9.08
N LYS A 119 -7.14 -12.48 -8.80
CA LYS A 119 -5.94 -13.12 -9.41
C LYS A 119 -5.85 -14.60 -9.05
N ILE A 120 -6.12 -14.95 -7.79
CA ILE A 120 -6.12 -16.35 -7.34
C ILE A 120 -7.23 -17.15 -8.04
N ARG A 121 -8.46 -16.62 -8.13
CA ARG A 121 -9.53 -17.30 -8.87
C ARG A 121 -9.21 -17.46 -10.36
N ALA A 122 -8.57 -16.46 -10.97
CA ALA A 122 -8.16 -16.54 -12.37
C ALA A 122 -7.06 -17.61 -12.58
N SER A 123 -6.11 -17.75 -11.64
CA SER A 123 -5.04 -18.75 -11.73
C SER A 123 -5.55 -20.20 -11.68
N MET A 124 -6.70 -20.44 -11.02
CA MET A 124 -7.35 -21.77 -10.99
C MET A 124 -7.93 -22.20 -12.33
N ASN A 125 -8.40 -21.24 -13.13
CA ASN A 125 -9.15 -21.50 -14.37
C ASN A 125 -8.31 -21.32 -15.65
N SER A 126 -7.08 -20.85 -15.53
CA SER A 126 -6.24 -20.53 -16.68
C SER A 126 -4.93 -21.32 -16.65
N ARG A 127 -4.41 -21.64 -17.84
CA ARG A 127 -3.05 -22.15 -18.02
C ARG A 127 -2.01 -21.01 -17.90
N THR A 128 -2.23 -20.05 -17.01
CA THR A 128 -1.29 -18.94 -16.77
C THR A 128 -0.10 -19.43 -15.96
N SER A 129 1.04 -18.78 -16.13
CA SER A 129 2.27 -19.06 -15.37
C SER A 129 2.21 -18.63 -13.89
N GLU A 130 1.23 -17.79 -13.50
CA GLU A 130 1.02 -17.38 -12.10
C GLU A 130 0.14 -18.42 -11.39
N THR A 131 0.72 -19.12 -10.41
CA THR A 131 0.00 -20.02 -9.52
C THR A 131 -0.45 -19.28 -8.25
N GLU A 132 -1.40 -19.87 -7.51
CA GLU A 132 -1.79 -19.36 -6.18
C GLU A 132 -0.57 -19.13 -5.28
N SER A 133 0.33 -20.11 -5.20
CA SER A 133 1.53 -20.00 -4.36
C SER A 133 2.43 -18.84 -4.76
N THR A 134 2.65 -18.62 -6.06
CA THR A 134 3.46 -17.49 -6.54
C THR A 134 2.80 -16.14 -6.26
N ILE A 135 1.46 -16.07 -6.33
CA ILE A 135 0.70 -14.86 -5.99
C ILE A 135 0.84 -14.56 -4.49
N VAL A 136 0.60 -15.56 -3.62
CA VAL A 136 0.70 -15.38 -2.16
C VAL A 136 2.13 -15.05 -1.75
N GLU A 137 3.13 -15.72 -2.33
CA GLU A 137 4.55 -15.45 -2.07
C GLU A 137 4.94 -14.03 -2.45
N LYS A 138 4.53 -13.56 -3.63
CA LYS A 138 4.81 -12.20 -4.10
C LYS A 138 4.37 -11.13 -3.10
N TYR A 139 3.13 -11.22 -2.59
CA TYR A 139 2.60 -10.27 -1.61
C TYR A 139 3.09 -10.55 -0.18
N GLY A 140 3.34 -11.82 0.12
CA GLY A 140 3.85 -12.25 1.41
C GLY A 140 5.29 -11.84 1.67
N THR A 141 6.13 -11.70 0.64
CA THR A 141 7.58 -11.47 0.79
C THR A 141 8.04 -10.05 0.51
N ILE A 142 7.25 -9.22 -0.20
CA ILE A 142 7.61 -7.82 -0.46
C ILE A 142 7.90 -7.06 0.84
N GLN A 143 8.89 -6.19 0.86
CA GLN A 143 9.30 -5.50 2.08
C GLN A 143 8.19 -4.60 2.64
N ASN A 144 7.60 -3.75 1.81
CA ASN A 144 6.56 -2.82 2.21
C ASN A 144 5.27 -3.09 1.42
N LEU A 145 4.27 -3.70 2.07
CA LEU A 145 2.97 -3.99 1.48
C LEU A 145 1.91 -3.00 1.97
N PHE A 146 1.17 -2.42 1.03
CA PHE A 146 -0.02 -1.61 1.27
C PHE A 146 -1.23 -2.41 0.80
N LEU A 147 -1.89 -3.09 1.75
CA LEU A 147 -2.99 -4.03 1.51
C LEU A 147 -4.31 -3.37 1.82
N ASP A 148 -5.03 -2.97 0.76
CA ASP A 148 -6.28 -2.21 0.87
C ASP A 148 -7.50 -3.11 0.96
N ASP A 149 -8.46 -2.69 1.75
CA ASP A 149 -9.85 -3.14 1.80
C ASP A 149 -10.01 -4.65 2.11
N ILE A 150 -9.31 -5.16 3.16
CA ILE A 150 -9.58 -6.52 3.63
C ILE A 150 -10.98 -6.60 4.26
N GLY A 151 -11.69 -7.70 4.01
CA GLY A 151 -13.03 -7.95 4.53
C GLY A 151 -14.16 -7.37 3.67
N ALA A 152 -13.86 -6.83 2.46
CA ALA A 152 -14.87 -6.36 1.52
C ALA A 152 -15.50 -7.50 0.71
N GLU A 153 -14.79 -8.60 0.53
CA GLU A 153 -15.26 -9.77 -0.20
C GLU A 153 -16.11 -10.70 0.66
N LYS A 154 -16.95 -11.51 0.00
CA LYS A 154 -17.62 -12.63 0.69
C LYS A 154 -16.59 -13.62 1.19
N SER A 155 -16.57 -13.84 2.50
CA SER A 155 -15.67 -14.77 3.14
C SER A 155 -16.07 -16.21 2.78
N SER A 156 -15.19 -16.93 2.07
CA SER A 156 -15.22 -18.39 1.97
C SER A 156 -14.07 -18.95 2.80
N GLU A 157 -14.20 -20.18 3.30
CA GLU A 157 -13.13 -20.85 4.07
C GLU A 157 -11.79 -20.84 3.29
N TYR A 158 -11.87 -21.01 1.99
CA TYR A 158 -10.71 -20.95 1.11
C TYR A 158 -10.06 -19.55 1.13
N MET A 159 -10.83 -18.47 0.99
CA MET A 159 -10.29 -17.10 1.01
C MET A 159 -9.80 -16.70 2.41
N GLN A 160 -10.41 -17.22 3.47
CA GLN A 160 -9.91 -17.08 4.84
C GLN A 160 -8.53 -17.71 4.99
N SER A 161 -8.33 -18.90 4.43
CA SER A 161 -7.04 -19.60 4.44
C SER A 161 -5.97 -18.83 3.68
N ILE A 162 -6.30 -18.28 2.51
CA ILE A 162 -5.41 -17.43 1.73
C ILE A 162 -5.01 -16.16 2.51
N LEU A 163 -5.99 -15.47 3.08
CA LEU A 163 -5.72 -14.27 3.88
C LEU A 163 -4.84 -14.62 5.09
N PHE A 164 -5.14 -15.72 5.78
CA PHE A 164 -4.33 -16.18 6.90
C PHE A 164 -2.89 -16.47 6.49
N MET A 165 -2.67 -17.22 5.40
CA MET A 165 -1.31 -17.51 4.89
C MET A 165 -0.55 -16.21 4.56
N LEU A 166 -1.20 -15.28 3.89
CA LEU A 166 -0.60 -13.99 3.55
C LEU A 166 -0.18 -13.22 4.81
N ILE A 167 -1.09 -13.08 5.78
CA ILE A 167 -0.82 -12.34 7.02
C ILE A 167 0.25 -13.06 7.87
N GLU A 168 0.21 -14.40 7.95
CA GLU A 168 1.22 -15.19 8.67
C GLU A 168 2.61 -15.00 8.05
N MET A 169 2.74 -15.08 6.73
CA MET A 169 3.99 -14.79 6.04
C MET A 169 4.50 -13.38 6.33
N ARG A 170 3.60 -12.39 6.44
CA ARG A 170 3.94 -11.01 6.76
C ARG A 170 4.43 -10.88 8.21
N ASN A 171 3.73 -11.53 9.15
CA ASN A 171 4.03 -11.50 10.57
C ASN A 171 5.39 -12.16 10.91
N THR A 172 5.68 -13.31 10.30
CA THR A 172 6.90 -14.07 10.56
C THR A 172 8.12 -13.56 9.81
N GLY A 173 7.93 -12.75 8.77
CA GLY A 173 8.99 -12.28 7.90
C GLY A 173 9.80 -11.11 8.47
N ARG A 174 11.13 -11.23 8.49
CA ARG A 174 12.03 -10.15 8.92
C ARG A 174 11.94 -8.94 7.99
N ASN A 175 11.94 -7.73 8.55
CA ASN A 175 11.94 -6.46 7.81
C ASN A 175 10.74 -6.29 6.85
N ARG A 176 9.62 -6.93 7.15
CA ARG A 176 8.36 -6.78 6.39
C ARG A 176 7.45 -5.81 7.12
N ARG A 177 7.05 -4.76 6.44
CA ARG A 177 6.12 -3.75 6.96
C ARG A 177 4.83 -3.78 6.15
N THR A 178 3.70 -3.73 6.84
CA THR A 178 2.39 -3.83 6.20
C THR A 178 1.49 -2.71 6.69
N VAL A 179 0.86 -2.00 5.76
CA VAL A 179 -0.26 -1.11 6.07
C VAL A 179 -1.51 -1.78 5.55
N ILE A 180 -2.48 -2.02 6.42
CA ILE A 180 -3.73 -2.71 6.11
C ILE A 180 -4.89 -1.76 6.32
N THR A 181 -5.86 -1.74 5.39
CA THR A 181 -7.14 -1.06 5.63
C THR A 181 -8.31 -2.02 5.67
N SER A 182 -9.32 -1.68 6.44
CA SER A 182 -10.58 -2.43 6.51
C SER A 182 -11.77 -1.54 6.88
N ASN A 183 -12.95 -1.90 6.41
CA ASN A 183 -14.20 -1.37 6.92
C ASN A 183 -14.60 -2.01 8.26
N LEU A 184 -13.98 -3.13 8.61
CA LEU A 184 -14.24 -3.92 9.80
C LEU A 184 -13.25 -3.58 10.92
N SER A 185 -13.71 -3.56 12.16
CA SER A 185 -12.82 -3.60 13.32
C SER A 185 -12.18 -4.99 13.45
N LEU A 186 -11.14 -5.13 14.30
CA LEU A 186 -10.52 -6.45 14.54
C LEU A 186 -11.51 -7.49 15.02
N ASN A 187 -12.47 -7.11 15.89
CA ASN A 187 -13.50 -8.04 16.38
C ASN A 187 -14.44 -8.49 15.24
N MET A 188 -14.86 -7.57 14.37
CA MET A 188 -15.68 -7.91 13.20
C MET A 188 -14.90 -8.74 12.18
N LEU A 189 -13.62 -8.45 12.02
CA LEU A 189 -12.74 -9.23 11.15
C LEU A 189 -12.57 -10.66 11.68
N ALA A 190 -12.44 -10.84 13.01
CA ALA A 190 -12.40 -12.15 13.65
C ALA A 190 -13.67 -12.96 13.37
N GLN A 191 -14.85 -12.33 13.46
CA GLN A 191 -16.13 -12.97 13.16
C GLN A 191 -16.26 -13.37 11.68
N GLN A 192 -15.77 -12.55 10.76
CA GLN A 192 -15.96 -12.75 9.32
C GLN A 192 -14.84 -13.60 8.68
N HIS A 193 -13.60 -13.44 9.13
CA HIS A 193 -12.41 -14.07 8.54
C HIS A 193 -11.64 -15.01 9.49
N GLY A 194 -12.17 -15.19 10.70
CA GLY A 194 -11.60 -16.07 11.71
C GLY A 194 -10.67 -15.35 12.71
N GLU A 195 -10.69 -15.84 13.95
CA GLU A 195 -9.90 -15.28 15.06
C GLU A 195 -8.41 -15.30 14.80
N ARG A 196 -7.91 -16.29 14.05
CA ARG A 196 -6.48 -16.44 13.74
C ARG A 196 -5.96 -15.26 12.91
N VAL A 197 -6.71 -14.79 11.91
CA VAL A 197 -6.35 -13.63 11.07
C VAL A 197 -6.30 -12.37 11.93
N ALA A 198 -7.35 -12.12 12.72
CA ALA A 198 -7.44 -10.93 13.56
C ALA A 198 -6.33 -10.90 14.63
N SER A 199 -6.02 -12.06 15.24
CA SER A 199 -4.95 -12.20 16.23
C SER A 199 -3.58 -11.85 15.63
N ARG A 200 -3.25 -12.34 14.43
CA ARG A 200 -1.98 -12.01 13.76
C ARG A 200 -1.88 -10.56 13.37
N ILE A 201 -2.98 -9.96 12.92
CA ILE A 201 -2.99 -8.51 12.62
C ILE A 201 -2.79 -7.70 13.92
N ALA A 202 -3.45 -8.09 15.01
CA ALA A 202 -3.28 -7.41 16.31
C ALA A 202 -1.85 -7.53 16.86
N GLU A 203 -1.18 -8.66 16.62
CA GLU A 203 0.20 -8.89 17.03
C GLU A 203 1.20 -8.00 16.27
N MET A 204 1.00 -7.82 14.96
CA MET A 204 1.98 -7.15 14.11
C MET A 204 1.70 -5.66 13.87
N CYS A 205 0.48 -5.17 14.14
CA CYS A 205 0.04 -3.84 13.74
C CYS A 205 -0.34 -2.94 14.91
N ASP A 206 0.06 -1.67 14.82
CA ASP A 206 -0.62 -0.62 15.57
C ASP A 206 -2.00 -0.36 14.96
N VAL A 207 -3.03 -0.18 15.80
CA VAL A 207 -4.41 -0.04 15.35
C VAL A 207 -4.83 1.41 15.34
N VAL A 208 -5.32 1.88 14.17
CA VAL A 208 -5.83 3.24 13.98
C VAL A 208 -7.28 3.19 13.54
N LYS A 209 -8.18 3.80 14.33
CA LYS A 209 -9.58 3.98 13.96
C LYS A 209 -9.77 5.33 13.29
N LEU A 210 -10.25 5.34 12.05
CA LEU A 210 -10.72 6.55 11.39
C LEU A 210 -12.22 6.73 11.63
N SER A 211 -12.56 7.87 12.20
CA SER A 211 -13.94 8.31 12.43
C SER A 211 -14.23 9.54 11.57
N GLY A 212 -15.46 9.68 11.11
CA GLY A 212 -15.90 10.84 10.31
C GLY A 212 -17.03 10.49 9.36
N SER A 213 -17.58 11.52 8.73
CA SER A 213 -18.56 11.39 7.64
C SER A 213 -17.89 10.89 6.35
N ASP A 214 -18.71 10.40 5.41
CA ASP A 214 -18.22 10.00 4.10
C ASP A 214 -17.70 11.23 3.34
N ARG A 215 -16.38 11.29 3.12
CA ARG A 215 -15.69 12.38 2.42
C ARG A 215 -16.01 12.44 0.93
N ARG A 216 -16.68 11.42 0.38
CA ARG A 216 -17.09 11.39 -1.04
C ARG A 216 -18.38 12.19 -1.27
N LEU A 217 -19.11 12.51 -0.19
CA LEU A 217 -20.36 13.26 -0.21
C LEU A 217 -20.16 14.74 0.12
N GLN A 218 -18.93 15.17 0.32
CA GLN A 218 -18.53 16.57 0.53
C GLN A 218 -17.87 17.12 -0.73
#